data_e44f55a507212e48805b40b929be1aa5
#
_entry.id   e44f55a507212e48805b40b929be1aa5
#
_cell.length_a   1.000
_cell.length_b   1.000
_cell.length_c   1.000
_cell.angle_alpha   90.00
_cell.angle_beta   90.00
_cell.angle_gamma   90.00
#
_symmetry.space_group_name_H-M   'P 1'
#
loop_
_entity.id
_entity.type
_entity.pdbx_description
1 polymer ?
#
loop_
_entity_poly.entity_id
_entity_poly.type
_entity_poly.pdbx_seq_one_letter_code
_entity_poly.pdbx_strand_id
1 'polypeptide(L)'
;EITKPKKTLKDVFAKEGFPLVSKKTAHNIMAVRRNPEAKVSKMLVDPKNKHRIPAKWLYLLNEPYMVSDRCCYWLKKSPSHEYGKRTGRHPFVGVLASESDSRAAGYIIRGGCNSFAEGRSLYPASWPLAIWNEEDIWAYIKDRGLRIPDIYEKGATRTGCMGCGFGAH
;
A
#
# COMPACT_ATOMS: atom_id res chain seq x y z
N GLU A 1 17.74 13.34 6.03
CA GLU A 1 18.02 12.71 4.72
C GLU A 1 16.72 12.31 4.04
N ILE A 2 16.54 12.71 2.76
CA ILE A 2 15.41 12.29 1.93
C ILE A 2 15.90 11.14 1.03
N THR A 3 15.29 9.96 1.21
CA THR A 3 15.59 8.81 0.35
C THR A 3 14.80 8.88 -0.95
N LYS A 4 15.46 8.72 -2.09
CA LYS A 4 14.82 8.69 -3.40
C LYS A 4 14.69 7.25 -3.90
N PRO A 5 13.57 6.89 -4.57
CA PRO A 5 13.45 5.60 -5.25
C PRO A 5 14.53 5.43 -6.32
N LYS A 6 15.07 4.21 -6.47
CA LYS A 6 16.02 3.86 -7.54
C LYS A 6 15.38 3.79 -8.93
N LYS A 7 14.05 3.64 -8.98
CA LYS A 7 13.27 3.56 -10.22
C LYS A 7 12.33 4.76 -10.31
N THR A 8 12.19 5.31 -11.50
CA THR A 8 11.15 6.31 -11.77
C THR A 8 9.77 5.64 -11.91
N LEU A 9 8.70 6.42 -11.82
CA LEU A 9 7.34 5.91 -12.06
C LEU A 9 7.21 5.32 -13.48
N LYS A 10 7.84 5.96 -14.47
CA LYS A 10 7.87 5.48 -15.88
C LYS A 10 8.54 4.10 -15.98
N ASP A 11 9.70 3.91 -15.33
CA ASP A 11 10.40 2.62 -15.34
C ASP A 11 9.57 1.51 -14.69
N VAL A 12 8.87 1.85 -13.59
CA VAL A 12 8.02 0.89 -12.90
C VAL A 12 6.83 0.50 -13.77
N PHE A 13 6.16 1.45 -14.41
CA PHE A 13 5.04 1.15 -15.29
C PHE A 13 5.47 0.30 -16.51
N ALA A 14 6.60 0.63 -17.12
CA ALA A 14 7.12 -0.13 -18.25
C ALA A 14 7.51 -1.58 -17.89
N LYS A 15 8.08 -1.80 -16.70
CA LYS A 15 8.61 -3.13 -16.31
C LYS A 15 7.66 -3.97 -15.48
N GLU A 16 6.86 -3.34 -14.64
CA GLU A 16 6.04 -4.03 -13.64
C GLU A 16 4.53 -3.94 -13.93
N GLY A 17 4.13 -2.96 -14.75
CA GLY A 17 2.73 -2.71 -15.11
C GLY A 17 2.05 -1.59 -14.33
N PHE A 18 0.79 -1.38 -14.65
CA PHE A 18 -0.01 -0.23 -14.21
C PHE A 18 -0.82 -0.52 -12.96
N PRO A 19 -1.00 0.48 -12.07
CA PRO A 19 -1.85 0.36 -10.87
C PRO A 19 -3.33 0.61 -11.22
N LEU A 20 -3.92 -0.29 -11.98
CA LEU A 20 -5.34 -0.24 -12.35
C LEU A 20 -6.20 -1.01 -11.36
N VAL A 21 -7.49 -0.70 -11.33
CA VAL A 21 -8.50 -1.32 -10.46
C VAL A 21 -8.15 -1.17 -8.97
N SER A 22 -8.63 -2.05 -8.09
CA SER A 22 -8.20 -2.02 -6.69
C SER A 22 -6.82 -2.64 -6.50
N LYS A 23 -6.09 -2.23 -5.46
CA LYS A 23 -4.77 -2.78 -5.15
C LYS A 23 -4.78 -4.30 -4.99
N LYS A 24 -5.80 -4.85 -4.31
CA LYS A 24 -5.97 -6.29 -4.13
C LYS A 24 -6.17 -6.99 -5.47
N THR A 25 -7.04 -6.46 -6.31
CA THR A 25 -7.32 -7.03 -7.64
C THR A 25 -6.09 -6.95 -8.54
N ALA A 26 -5.38 -5.82 -8.57
CA ALA A 26 -4.14 -5.67 -9.34
C ALA A 26 -3.06 -6.66 -8.89
N HIS A 27 -2.92 -6.86 -7.58
CA HIS A 27 -2.01 -7.86 -7.02
C HIS A 27 -2.38 -9.28 -7.48
N ASN A 28 -3.66 -9.63 -7.41
CA ASN A 28 -4.16 -10.94 -7.81
C ASN A 28 -3.96 -11.20 -9.31
N ILE A 29 -4.27 -10.21 -10.16
CA ILE A 29 -4.03 -10.29 -11.61
C ILE A 29 -2.54 -10.53 -11.89
N MET A 30 -1.67 -9.76 -11.26
CA MET A 30 -0.22 -9.94 -11.39
C MET A 30 0.22 -11.34 -10.96
N ALA A 31 -0.28 -11.85 -9.84
CA ALA A 31 0.07 -13.17 -9.33
C ALA A 31 -0.32 -14.27 -10.32
N VAL A 32 -1.56 -14.24 -10.83
CA VAL A 32 -2.05 -15.21 -11.83
C VAL A 32 -1.21 -15.16 -13.10
N ARG A 33 -0.93 -13.96 -13.63
CA ARG A 33 -0.16 -13.81 -14.87
C ARG A 33 1.29 -14.26 -14.74
N ARG A 34 1.91 -14.09 -13.57
CA ARG A 34 3.30 -14.51 -13.34
C ARG A 34 3.44 -16.01 -13.12
N ASN A 35 2.48 -16.63 -12.48
CA ASN A 35 2.48 -18.06 -12.21
C ASN A 35 1.06 -18.63 -12.26
N PRO A 36 0.50 -18.87 -13.47
CA PRO A 36 -0.88 -19.35 -13.64
C PRO A 36 -1.10 -20.74 -13.03
N GLU A 37 -0.07 -21.57 -12.98
CA GLU A 37 -0.16 -22.94 -12.47
C GLU A 37 -0.14 -23.03 -10.93
N ALA A 38 0.23 -21.96 -10.24
CA ALA A 38 0.25 -21.99 -8.77
C ALA A 38 -1.16 -22.24 -8.21
N LYS A 39 -1.23 -23.04 -7.13
CA LYS A 39 -2.50 -23.33 -6.43
C LYS A 39 -3.30 -22.06 -6.11
N VAL A 40 -2.62 -21.02 -5.63
CA VAL A 40 -3.26 -19.71 -5.33
C VAL A 40 -3.85 -19.08 -6.59
N SER A 41 -3.13 -19.12 -7.73
CA SER A 41 -3.60 -18.55 -8.98
C SER A 41 -4.87 -19.26 -9.48
N LYS A 42 -4.92 -20.59 -9.42
CA LYS A 42 -6.10 -21.39 -9.74
C LYS A 42 -7.29 -21.02 -8.85
N MET A 43 -7.06 -20.80 -7.55
CA MET A 43 -8.11 -20.33 -6.64
C MET A 43 -8.60 -18.91 -6.97
N LEU A 44 -7.73 -18.03 -7.45
CA LEU A 44 -8.06 -16.64 -7.76
C LEU A 44 -8.94 -16.51 -9.03
N VAL A 45 -8.97 -17.50 -9.89
CA VAL A 45 -9.84 -17.54 -11.09
C VAL A 45 -11.05 -18.46 -10.92
N ASP A 46 -11.11 -19.27 -9.87
CA ASP A 46 -12.22 -20.18 -9.59
C ASP A 46 -13.50 -19.41 -9.26
N PRO A 47 -14.61 -19.61 -10.04
CA PRO A 47 -15.90 -18.96 -9.78
C PRO A 47 -16.48 -19.19 -8.38
N LYS A 48 -16.14 -20.30 -7.75
CA LYS A 48 -16.63 -20.68 -6.41
C LYS A 48 -15.87 -20.00 -5.28
N ASN A 49 -14.69 -19.42 -5.57
CA ASN A 49 -13.89 -18.78 -4.54
C ASN A 49 -14.37 -17.33 -4.29
N LYS A 50 -14.82 -17.04 -3.06
CA LYS A 50 -15.23 -15.69 -2.65
C LYS A 50 -14.13 -14.62 -2.74
N HIS A 51 -12.87 -15.00 -2.74
CA HIS A 51 -11.71 -14.09 -2.85
C HIS A 51 -11.13 -13.99 -4.27
N ARG A 52 -11.82 -14.56 -5.26
CA ARG A 52 -11.40 -14.52 -6.66
C ARG A 52 -11.27 -13.11 -7.22
N ILE A 53 -10.61 -13.01 -8.36
CA ILE A 53 -10.66 -11.81 -9.19
C ILE A 53 -12.13 -11.59 -9.62
N PRO A 54 -12.71 -10.39 -9.40
CA PRO A 54 -14.08 -10.10 -9.86
C PRO A 54 -14.24 -10.37 -11.35
N ALA A 55 -15.34 -11.01 -11.75
CA ALA A 55 -15.59 -11.44 -13.14
C ALA A 55 -15.39 -10.32 -14.16
N LYS A 56 -15.83 -9.10 -13.83
CA LYS A 56 -15.67 -7.91 -14.67
C LYS A 56 -14.21 -7.51 -14.96
N TRP A 57 -13.22 -8.07 -14.23
CA TRP A 57 -11.80 -7.76 -14.40
C TRP A 57 -10.97 -8.94 -14.93
N LEU A 58 -11.59 -10.11 -15.20
CA LEU A 58 -10.86 -11.27 -15.71
C LEU A 58 -10.23 -11.04 -17.08
N TYR A 59 -10.80 -10.16 -17.91
CA TYR A 59 -10.22 -9.82 -19.21
C TYR A 59 -8.80 -9.26 -19.10
N LEU A 60 -8.46 -8.60 -17.97
CA LEU A 60 -7.13 -8.04 -17.73
C LEU A 60 -6.02 -9.11 -17.61
N LEU A 61 -6.39 -10.38 -17.49
CA LEU A 61 -5.42 -11.47 -17.53
C LEU A 61 -4.80 -11.66 -18.93
N ASN A 62 -5.53 -11.28 -19.99
CA ASN A 62 -5.14 -11.49 -21.38
C ASN A 62 -4.68 -10.21 -22.09
N GLU A 63 -4.71 -9.07 -21.41
CA GLU A 63 -4.31 -7.79 -22.01
C GLU A 63 -2.81 -7.73 -22.28
N PRO A 64 -2.35 -6.98 -23.33
CA PRO A 64 -0.93 -6.89 -23.67
C PRO A 64 -0.11 -6.15 -22.62
N TYR A 65 -0.74 -5.34 -21.79
CA TYR A 65 -0.08 -4.64 -20.67
C TYR A 65 -0.28 -5.36 -19.34
N MET A 66 0.69 -5.23 -18.44
CA MET A 66 0.60 -5.79 -17.10
C MET A 66 -0.18 -4.87 -16.17
N VAL A 67 -1.04 -5.45 -15.32
CA VAL A 67 -1.67 -4.78 -14.18
C VAL A 67 -1.01 -5.27 -12.90
N SER A 68 -0.51 -4.35 -12.06
CA SER A 68 0.18 -4.72 -10.82
C SER A 68 0.12 -3.63 -9.75
N ASP A 69 0.41 -4.02 -8.50
CA ASP A 69 0.58 -3.11 -7.36
C ASP A 69 2.05 -2.80 -7.03
N ARG A 70 2.99 -3.19 -7.91
CA ARG A 70 4.44 -3.11 -7.65
C ARG A 70 4.97 -1.68 -7.53
N CYS A 71 4.27 -0.68 -8.07
CA CYS A 71 4.62 0.72 -7.88
C CYS A 71 4.70 1.10 -6.39
N CYS A 72 3.78 0.61 -5.56
CA CYS A 72 3.84 0.85 -4.10
C CYS A 72 5.09 0.27 -3.46
N TYR A 73 5.58 -0.86 -3.94
CA TYR A 73 6.82 -1.44 -3.45
C TYR A 73 8.03 -0.59 -3.87
N TRP A 74 8.20 -0.34 -5.15
CA TRP A 74 9.38 0.32 -5.67
C TRP A 74 9.51 1.80 -5.27
N LEU A 75 8.38 2.51 -5.21
CA LEU A 75 8.39 3.96 -4.97
C LEU A 75 8.23 4.35 -3.50
N LYS A 76 7.69 3.45 -2.66
CA LYS A 76 7.44 3.76 -1.24
C LYS A 76 8.18 2.84 -0.28
N LYS A 77 8.07 1.50 -0.46
CA LYS A 77 8.60 0.54 0.51
C LYS A 77 10.09 0.30 0.33
N SER A 78 10.56 0.08 -0.90
CA SER A 78 11.97 -0.23 -1.17
C SER A 78 12.92 0.85 -0.67
N PRO A 79 12.69 2.15 -0.90
CA PRO A 79 13.56 3.20 -0.36
C PRO A 79 13.67 3.18 1.17
N SER A 80 12.54 2.98 1.85
CA SER A 80 12.51 2.89 3.32
C SER A 80 13.25 1.65 3.83
N HIS A 81 13.06 0.50 3.19
CA HIS A 81 13.77 -0.73 3.55
C HIS A 81 15.28 -0.63 3.32
N GLU A 82 15.70 -0.02 2.22
CA GLU A 82 17.11 0.18 1.92
C GLU A 82 17.77 1.13 2.92
N TYR A 83 17.07 2.21 3.29
CA TYR A 83 17.52 3.12 4.33
C TYR A 83 17.68 2.39 5.67
N GLY A 84 16.68 1.63 6.10
CA GLY A 84 16.74 0.86 7.33
C GLY A 84 17.89 -0.15 7.36
N LYS A 85 18.10 -0.88 6.25
CA LYS A 85 19.21 -1.83 6.11
C LYS A 85 20.59 -1.12 6.21
N ARG A 86 20.73 0.06 5.60
CA ARG A 86 22.00 0.79 5.57
C ARG A 86 22.33 1.43 6.93
N THR A 87 21.31 1.89 7.66
CA THR A 87 21.48 2.71 8.87
C THR A 87 21.18 1.97 10.17
N GLY A 88 20.59 0.77 10.11
CA GLY A 88 20.08 0.06 11.29
C GLY A 88 18.85 0.71 11.94
N ARG A 89 18.28 1.75 11.33
CA ARG A 89 17.12 2.48 11.88
C ARG A 89 15.80 1.80 11.52
N HIS A 90 14.85 1.91 12.42
CA HIS A 90 13.49 1.39 12.24
C HIS A 90 12.50 2.52 11.97
N PRO A 91 11.46 2.30 11.13
CA PRO A 91 10.55 3.37 10.73
C PRO A 91 9.52 3.70 11.82
N PHE A 92 9.20 4.98 11.93
CA PHE A 92 7.90 5.43 12.41
C PHE A 92 6.93 5.51 11.23
N VAL A 93 5.75 4.92 11.37
CA VAL A 93 4.75 4.83 10.31
C VAL A 93 3.52 5.63 10.70
N GLY A 94 3.24 6.71 9.99
CA GLY A 94 2.07 7.57 10.20
C GLY A 94 0.81 6.92 9.60
N VAL A 95 0.21 5.98 10.34
CA VAL A 95 -0.98 5.24 9.94
C VAL A 95 -1.92 5.16 11.12
N LEU A 96 -3.20 5.46 10.91
CA LEU A 96 -4.27 5.29 11.89
C LEU A 96 -4.88 3.90 11.75
N ALA A 97 -5.22 3.26 12.88
CA ALA A 97 -5.98 1.99 12.85
C ALA A 97 -7.41 2.21 12.32
N SER A 98 -7.97 3.40 12.57
CA SER A 98 -9.33 3.79 12.13
C SER A 98 -9.49 3.98 10.62
N GLU A 99 -8.40 4.08 9.84
CA GLU A 99 -8.48 4.35 8.38
C GLU A 99 -9.07 3.19 7.56
N SER A 100 -9.03 1.95 8.06
CA SER A 100 -9.64 0.80 7.38
C SER A 100 -9.58 -0.46 8.26
N ASP A 101 -10.50 -1.42 8.01
CA ASP A 101 -10.55 -2.73 8.68
C ASP A 101 -9.21 -3.48 8.63
N SER A 102 -8.51 -3.41 7.49
CA SER A 102 -7.19 -4.06 7.36
C SER A 102 -6.13 -3.43 8.24
N ARG A 103 -6.21 -2.12 8.53
CA ARG A 103 -5.31 -1.41 9.44
C ARG A 103 -5.67 -1.69 10.90
N ALA A 104 -6.95 -1.70 11.23
CA ALA A 104 -7.44 -2.12 12.54
C ALA A 104 -7.02 -3.56 12.87
N ALA A 105 -7.25 -4.50 11.94
CA ALA A 105 -6.80 -5.88 12.08
C ALA A 105 -5.28 -5.98 12.23
N GLY A 106 -4.52 -5.20 11.46
CA GLY A 106 -3.07 -5.13 11.57
C GLY A 106 -2.60 -4.62 12.92
N TYR A 107 -3.29 -3.63 13.51
CA TYR A 107 -3.02 -3.12 14.85
C TYR A 107 -3.21 -4.21 15.92
N ILE A 108 -4.34 -4.93 15.85
CA ILE A 108 -4.67 -6.02 16.79
C ILE A 108 -3.64 -7.16 16.67
N ILE A 109 -3.32 -7.60 15.44
CA ILE A 109 -2.37 -8.70 15.19
C ILE A 109 -0.97 -8.37 15.70
N ARG A 110 -0.55 -7.11 15.65
CA ARG A 110 0.74 -6.65 16.17
C ARG A 110 0.77 -6.53 17.70
N GLY A 111 -0.40 -6.48 18.36
CA GLY A 111 -0.51 -6.24 19.78
C GLY A 111 -0.27 -4.80 20.21
N GLY A 112 -0.49 -3.82 19.28
CA GLY A 112 -0.40 -2.40 19.60
C GLY A 112 0.44 -1.56 18.63
N CYS A 113 0.98 -0.45 19.14
CA CYS A 113 1.69 0.56 18.33
C CYS A 113 3.12 0.15 17.93
N ASN A 114 3.70 -0.86 18.55
CA ASN A 114 5.08 -1.28 18.27
C ASN A 114 5.10 -2.73 17.80
N SER A 115 5.98 -2.99 16.84
CA SER A 115 6.32 -4.35 16.41
C SER A 115 7.81 -4.55 16.59
N PHE A 116 8.18 -5.59 17.31
CA PHE A 116 9.56 -6.04 17.46
C PHE A 116 9.82 -7.20 16.50
N ALA A 117 11.08 -7.52 16.21
CA ALA A 117 11.46 -8.54 15.22
C ALA A 117 11.04 -9.98 15.59
N GLU A 118 10.33 -10.15 16.70
CA GLU A 118 9.86 -11.44 17.17
C GLU A 118 8.53 -11.82 16.51
N GLY A 119 8.42 -13.06 16.05
CA GLY A 119 7.20 -13.60 15.45
C GLY A 119 7.02 -13.29 13.97
N ARG A 120 5.81 -12.86 13.58
CA ARG A 120 5.42 -12.65 12.17
C ARG A 120 5.95 -11.37 11.53
N SER A 121 6.50 -10.45 12.31
CA SER A 121 7.05 -9.20 11.78
C SER A 121 8.51 -9.38 11.37
N LEU A 122 8.77 -9.21 10.10
CA LEU A 122 10.14 -9.28 9.55
C LEU A 122 10.97 -8.02 9.86
N TYR A 123 10.33 -6.91 10.27
CA TYR A 123 11.00 -5.65 10.55
C TYR A 123 10.37 -4.95 11.75
N PRO A 124 11.18 -4.56 12.75
CA PRO A 124 10.71 -3.70 13.82
C PRO A 124 10.23 -2.35 13.27
N ALA A 125 9.10 -1.88 13.79
CA ALA A 125 8.54 -0.59 13.40
C ALA A 125 7.61 -0.06 14.49
N SER A 126 7.36 1.25 14.50
CA SER A 126 6.41 1.88 15.40
C SER A 126 5.34 2.64 14.63
N TRP A 127 4.11 2.58 15.12
CA TRP A 127 2.93 3.29 14.61
C TRP A 127 2.37 4.22 15.71
N PRO A 128 3.06 5.34 16.01
CA PRO A 128 2.70 6.18 17.16
C PRO A 128 1.31 6.80 17.04
N LEU A 129 0.77 6.94 15.83
CA LEU A 129 -0.55 7.50 15.57
C LEU A 129 -1.64 6.43 15.43
N ALA A 130 -1.35 5.14 15.65
CA ALA A 130 -2.30 4.06 15.38
C ALA A 130 -3.60 4.15 16.19
N ILE A 131 -3.55 4.70 17.40
CA ILE A 131 -4.69 4.88 18.30
C ILE A 131 -5.46 6.19 18.09
N TRP A 132 -4.95 7.09 17.24
CA TRP A 132 -5.59 8.35 16.92
C TRP A 132 -6.69 8.15 15.88
N ASN A 133 -7.66 9.05 15.88
CA ASN A 133 -8.63 9.18 14.81
C ASN A 133 -8.30 10.39 13.91
N GLU A 134 -9.10 10.63 12.87
CA GLU A 134 -8.87 11.72 11.93
C GLU A 134 -9.06 13.08 12.58
N GLU A 135 -10.04 13.21 13.47
CA GLU A 135 -10.33 14.44 14.21
C GLU A 135 -9.15 14.83 15.11
N ASP A 136 -8.51 13.86 15.78
CA ASP A 136 -7.32 14.11 16.61
C ASP A 136 -6.16 14.67 15.77
N ILE A 137 -5.96 14.13 14.55
CA ILE A 137 -4.92 14.61 13.63
C ILE A 137 -5.19 16.07 13.22
N TRP A 138 -6.41 16.40 12.83
CA TRP A 138 -6.76 17.76 12.44
C TRP A 138 -6.69 18.75 13.60
N ALA A 139 -7.12 18.35 14.79
CA ALA A 139 -6.98 19.14 16.01
C ALA A 139 -5.52 19.44 16.33
N TYR A 140 -4.65 18.41 16.25
CA TYR A 140 -3.20 18.56 16.49
C TYR A 140 -2.54 19.48 15.46
N ILE A 141 -2.86 19.30 14.17
CA ILE A 141 -2.35 20.17 13.08
C ILE A 141 -2.69 21.63 13.35
N LYS A 142 -3.95 21.90 13.71
CA LYS A 142 -4.44 23.25 14.02
C LYS A 142 -3.75 23.83 15.25
N ASP A 143 -3.69 23.06 16.36
CA ASP A 143 -3.07 23.51 17.62
C ASP A 143 -1.58 23.85 17.43
N ARG A 144 -0.87 23.09 16.62
CA ARG A 144 0.56 23.27 16.37
C ARG A 144 0.88 24.17 15.17
N GLY A 145 -0.11 24.68 14.46
CA GLY A 145 0.10 25.49 13.26
C GLY A 145 0.91 24.79 12.18
N LEU A 146 0.73 23.47 12.03
CA LEU A 146 1.51 22.69 11.07
C LEU A 146 1.06 22.97 9.64
N ARG A 147 2.03 23.13 8.75
CA ARG A 147 1.75 23.30 7.32
C ARG A 147 1.23 21.99 6.74
N ILE A 148 0.11 22.08 6.04
CA ILE A 148 -0.48 20.97 5.27
C ILE A 148 -0.31 21.21 3.77
N PRO A 149 -0.39 20.17 2.92
CA PRO A 149 -0.41 20.33 1.47
C PRO A 149 -1.65 21.10 1.00
N ASP A 150 -1.46 22.01 0.06
CA ASP A 150 -2.51 22.89 -0.50
C ASP A 150 -3.71 22.13 -1.11
N ILE A 151 -3.54 20.86 -1.42
CA ILE A 151 -4.62 20.01 -1.96
C ILE A 151 -5.79 19.85 -0.96
N TYR A 152 -5.50 19.90 0.34
CA TYR A 152 -6.56 19.83 1.37
C TYR A 152 -7.40 21.11 1.40
N GLU A 153 -6.77 22.28 1.16
CA GLU A 153 -7.49 23.55 1.02
C GLU A 153 -8.40 23.58 -0.22
N LYS A 154 -8.07 22.76 -1.23
CA LYS A 154 -8.89 22.56 -2.43
C LYS A 154 -9.97 21.48 -2.28
N GLY A 155 -10.22 21.02 -1.05
CA GLY A 155 -11.29 20.08 -0.72
C GLY A 155 -10.95 18.60 -0.87
N ALA A 156 -9.67 18.23 -1.10
CA ALA A 156 -9.30 16.83 -1.09
C ALA A 156 -9.32 16.28 0.35
N THR A 157 -9.90 15.09 0.53
CA THR A 157 -9.96 14.41 1.82
C THR A 157 -8.72 13.56 2.10
N ARG A 158 -7.94 13.27 1.07
CA ARG A 158 -6.69 12.49 1.19
C ARG A 158 -5.72 12.79 0.06
N THR A 159 -4.45 12.58 0.30
CA THR A 159 -3.43 12.60 -0.75
C THR A 159 -3.24 11.21 -1.37
N GLY A 160 -2.80 11.18 -2.63
CA GLY A 160 -2.48 9.96 -3.37
C GLY A 160 -1.27 10.15 -4.29
N CYS A 161 -0.82 9.08 -4.93
CA CYS A 161 0.19 9.19 -5.97
C CYS A 161 -0.47 9.69 -7.26
N MET A 162 0.17 10.64 -7.95
CA MET A 162 -0.25 11.06 -9.29
C MET A 162 -0.28 9.83 -10.24
N GLY A 163 -1.37 9.69 -10.99
CA GLY A 163 -1.57 8.55 -11.91
C GLY A 163 -1.90 7.21 -11.23
N CYS A 164 -2.25 7.21 -9.94
CA CYS A 164 -2.67 6.00 -9.23
C CYS A 164 -4.14 5.69 -9.48
N GLY A 165 -4.44 4.58 -10.13
CA GLY A 165 -5.81 4.09 -10.34
C GLY A 165 -6.47 3.42 -9.11
N PHE A 166 -5.74 3.22 -8.01
CA PHE A 166 -6.27 2.54 -6.82
C PHE A 166 -7.26 3.38 -5.99
N GLY A 167 -7.40 4.64 -6.28
CA GLY A 167 -8.32 5.55 -5.60
C GLY A 167 -9.33 6.22 -6.52
N ALA A 168 -9.46 5.74 -7.74
CA ALA A 168 -10.31 6.34 -8.79
C ALA A 168 -11.73 5.76 -8.82
N HIS A 169 -12.20 5.16 -7.73
CA HIS A 169 -13.52 4.53 -7.65
C HIS A 169 -14.44 5.31 -6.74
#